data_d3d3aa0e4127e8a67918f03aa8491591
#
_entry.id   d3d3aa0e4127e8a67918f03aa8491591
#
_cell.length_a   1.000
_cell.length_b   1.000
_cell.length_c   1.000
_cell.angle_alpha   90.00
_cell.angle_beta   90.00
_cell.angle_gamma   90.00
#
_symmetry.space_group_name_H-M   'P 1'
#
loop_
_entity.id
_entity.type
_entity.pdbx_description
1 polymer ?
#
loop_
_entity_poly.entity_id
_entity_poly.type
_entity_poly.pdbx_seq_one_letter_code
_entity_poly.pdbx_strand_id
1 'polypeptide(L)'
;MTTQTRQIIAIGGGGFYRDPENLELEKYVIKQTAVDSPRVAFVPTASGEPDHYVASFYAAFLKLGCRPSVLTFFKRTPDLRSFLLHQDVIYVGGGNTKTLLAVWRDWGAVEILREAWESGIVLAGVSAGAICWFEQGLTDSFFAGLRPLDGLGFLPGSCCPHYDGEVERRPSYHRLLAAGEIAAGVALEDWTAAHFKGTEVHRVITAKRGARAYGLRAVYGSVQEVALPGEFLERTPMPNS
;
A
#
# COMPACT_ATOMS: atom_id res chain seq x y z
N MET A 1 -21.04 19.37 8.35
CA MET A 1 -20.47 18.33 7.47
C MET A 1 -19.27 17.77 8.20
N THR A 2 -19.35 16.54 8.70
CA THR A 2 -18.19 15.85 9.26
C THR A 2 -17.24 15.59 8.10
N THR A 3 -16.09 16.27 8.10
CA THR A 3 -15.01 15.97 7.15
C THR A 3 -14.59 14.52 7.36
N GLN A 4 -14.89 13.66 6.39
CA GLN A 4 -14.42 12.27 6.40
C GLN A 4 -12.90 12.28 6.45
N THR A 5 -12.32 11.50 7.36
CA THR A 5 -10.87 11.48 7.56
C THR A 5 -10.19 10.80 6.38
N ARG A 6 -9.30 11.49 5.71
CA ARG A 6 -8.44 10.92 4.65
C ARG A 6 -7.55 9.84 5.24
N GLN A 7 -7.53 8.65 4.65
CA GLN A 7 -6.80 7.50 5.18
C GLN A 7 -6.01 6.79 4.07
N ILE A 8 -4.75 6.45 4.36
CA ILE A 8 -3.90 5.60 3.52
C ILE A 8 -3.28 4.52 4.40
N ILE A 9 -3.31 3.26 3.93
CA ILE A 9 -2.70 2.12 4.61
C ILE A 9 -1.64 1.52 3.68
N ALA A 10 -0.38 1.84 3.97
CA ALA A 10 0.78 1.37 3.22
C ALA A 10 1.28 0.05 3.83
N ILE A 11 1.29 -1.03 3.04
CA ILE A 11 1.64 -2.39 3.46
C ILE A 11 3.00 -2.76 2.89
N GLY A 12 3.93 -3.18 3.75
CA GLY A 12 5.30 -3.53 3.36
C GLY A 12 5.38 -4.77 2.45
N GLY A 13 4.61 -5.78 2.76
CA GLY A 13 4.51 -7.04 2.03
C GLY A 13 3.59 -8.01 2.75
N GLY A 14 3.40 -9.21 2.21
CA GLY A 14 2.46 -10.19 2.76
C GLY A 14 1.05 -10.06 2.17
N GLY A 15 0.03 -10.26 3.01
CA GLY A 15 -1.37 -10.15 2.65
C GLY A 15 -1.93 -11.34 1.87
N PHE A 16 -3.17 -11.21 1.40
CA PHE A 16 -4.02 -12.27 0.84
C PHE A 16 -3.36 -13.13 -0.24
N TYR A 17 -2.46 -12.56 -1.02
CA TYR A 17 -1.80 -13.27 -2.11
C TYR A 17 -0.66 -14.18 -1.63
N ARG A 18 0.04 -13.78 -0.56
CA ARG A 18 1.18 -14.55 0.01
C ARG A 18 0.71 -15.64 0.98
N ASP A 19 -0.34 -15.37 1.74
CA ASP A 19 -0.95 -16.33 2.67
C ASP A 19 -2.47 -16.07 2.75
N PRO A 20 -3.29 -16.82 1.97
CA PRO A 20 -4.74 -16.66 1.94
C PRO A 20 -5.43 -17.00 3.27
N GLU A 21 -4.71 -17.62 4.20
CA GLU A 21 -5.22 -17.93 5.54
C GLU A 21 -4.90 -16.83 6.57
N ASN A 22 -4.03 -15.86 6.22
CA ASN A 22 -3.71 -14.72 7.06
C ASN A 22 -4.23 -13.42 6.43
N LEU A 23 -5.47 -13.09 6.67
CA LEU A 23 -6.16 -11.91 6.13
C LEU A 23 -6.25 -10.76 7.15
N GLU A 24 -5.41 -10.74 8.19
CA GLU A 24 -5.55 -9.76 9.26
C GLU A 24 -5.28 -8.32 8.80
N LEU A 25 -4.34 -8.13 7.84
CA LEU A 25 -4.11 -6.82 7.24
C LEU A 25 -5.31 -6.34 6.43
N GLU A 26 -5.91 -7.21 5.63
CA GLU A 26 -7.13 -6.92 4.86
C GLU A 26 -8.32 -6.65 5.78
N LYS A 27 -8.52 -7.45 6.83
CA LYS A 27 -9.53 -7.19 7.87
C LYS A 27 -9.35 -5.81 8.50
N TYR A 28 -8.11 -5.43 8.79
CA TYR A 28 -7.81 -4.10 9.32
C TYR A 28 -8.20 -3.01 8.33
N VAL A 29 -7.83 -3.16 7.05
CA VAL A 29 -8.17 -2.18 6.00
C VAL A 29 -9.66 -1.98 5.89
N ILE A 30 -10.46 -3.06 5.76
CA ILE A 30 -11.91 -2.95 5.59
C ILE A 30 -12.63 -2.36 6.82
N LYS A 31 -12.11 -2.61 8.03
CA LYS A 31 -12.65 -2.02 9.27
C LYS A 31 -12.53 -0.49 9.33
N GLN A 32 -11.67 0.12 8.51
CA GLN A 32 -11.53 1.58 8.49
C GLN A 32 -12.68 2.28 7.75
N THR A 33 -13.52 1.56 7.03
CA THR A 33 -14.66 2.11 6.29
C THR A 33 -15.89 2.32 7.17
N ALA A 34 -16.02 1.63 8.29
CA ALA A 34 -17.22 1.55 9.12
C ALA A 34 -18.49 1.08 8.33
N VAL A 35 -18.31 0.30 7.25
CA VAL A 35 -19.35 -0.27 6.40
C VAL A 35 -19.36 -1.80 6.57
N ASP A 36 -20.52 -2.40 6.81
CA ASP A 36 -20.62 -3.86 7.07
C ASP A 36 -20.21 -4.70 5.87
N SER A 37 -20.54 -4.28 4.64
CA SER A 37 -20.17 -4.97 3.40
C SER A 37 -19.57 -3.97 2.41
N PRO A 38 -18.29 -3.57 2.62
CA PRO A 38 -17.69 -2.51 1.84
C PRO A 38 -17.42 -2.91 0.38
N ARG A 39 -17.55 -1.94 -0.51
CA ARG A 39 -17.15 -2.06 -1.91
C ARG A 39 -15.63 -1.87 -1.96
N VAL A 40 -14.93 -2.88 -2.44
CA VAL A 40 -13.48 -2.86 -2.53
C VAL A 40 -13.04 -3.00 -3.98
N ALA A 41 -12.41 -1.95 -4.51
CA ALA A 41 -11.75 -2.03 -5.81
C ALA A 41 -10.32 -2.56 -5.66
N PHE A 42 -9.98 -3.58 -6.40
CA PHE A 42 -8.60 -4.00 -6.59
C PHE A 42 -8.02 -3.40 -7.86
N VAL A 43 -6.81 -2.84 -7.74
CA VAL A 43 -6.11 -2.21 -8.87
C VAL A 43 -4.76 -2.92 -9.07
N PRO A 44 -4.72 -4.03 -9.85
CA PRO A 44 -3.52 -4.86 -10.05
C PRO A 44 -2.60 -4.37 -11.17
N THR A 45 -2.63 -3.07 -11.50
CA THR A 45 -1.86 -2.49 -12.62
C THR A 45 -0.37 -2.80 -12.53
N ALA A 46 0.23 -2.72 -11.33
CA ALA A 46 1.66 -2.96 -11.11
C ALA A 46 2.13 -4.36 -11.54
N SER A 47 1.25 -5.36 -11.48
CA SER A 47 1.55 -6.75 -11.84
C SER A 47 1.18 -7.12 -13.27
N GLY A 48 0.58 -6.20 -14.05
CA GLY A 48 0.06 -6.49 -15.38
C GLY A 48 -1.26 -7.25 -15.37
N GLU A 49 -2.01 -7.19 -14.27
CA GLU A 49 -3.38 -7.72 -14.13
C GLU A 49 -3.52 -9.24 -14.34
N PRO A 50 -2.64 -10.09 -13.76
CA PRO A 50 -2.71 -11.53 -14.01
C PRO A 50 -3.94 -12.16 -13.37
N ASP A 51 -4.62 -13.04 -14.09
CA ASP A 51 -5.90 -13.63 -13.68
C ASP A 51 -5.82 -14.36 -12.32
N HIS A 52 -4.69 -15.01 -12.00
CA HIS A 52 -4.52 -15.69 -10.71
C HIS A 52 -4.48 -14.71 -9.52
N TYR A 53 -3.91 -13.52 -9.69
CA TYR A 53 -3.90 -12.50 -8.65
C TYR A 53 -5.30 -11.90 -8.44
N VAL A 54 -6.01 -11.68 -9.55
CA VAL A 54 -7.41 -11.26 -9.51
C VAL A 54 -8.30 -12.31 -8.83
N ALA A 55 -8.12 -13.59 -9.16
CA ALA A 55 -8.85 -14.69 -8.51
C ALA A 55 -8.58 -14.77 -7.00
N SER A 56 -7.32 -14.64 -6.59
CA SER A 56 -6.94 -14.62 -5.16
C SER A 56 -7.57 -13.44 -4.42
N PHE A 57 -7.63 -12.26 -5.05
CA PHE A 57 -8.31 -11.10 -4.49
C PHE A 57 -9.81 -11.38 -4.26
N TYR A 58 -10.51 -11.88 -5.29
CA TYR A 58 -11.93 -12.21 -5.15
C TYR A 58 -12.16 -13.24 -4.04
N ALA A 59 -11.37 -14.31 -3.99
CA ALA A 59 -11.49 -15.33 -2.97
C ALA A 59 -11.33 -14.76 -1.54
N ALA A 60 -10.31 -13.91 -1.33
CA ALA A 60 -10.06 -13.31 -0.03
C ALA A 60 -11.16 -12.31 0.38
N PHE A 61 -11.52 -11.38 -0.49
CA PHE A 61 -12.44 -10.31 -0.12
C PHE A 61 -13.90 -10.73 -0.08
N LEU A 62 -14.31 -11.76 -0.85
CA LEU A 62 -15.61 -12.42 -0.67
C LEU A 62 -15.69 -13.15 0.68
N LYS A 63 -14.63 -13.89 1.07
CA LYS A 63 -14.52 -14.53 2.39
C LYS A 63 -14.63 -13.51 3.53
N LEU A 64 -14.20 -12.27 3.31
CA LEU A 64 -14.30 -11.16 4.27
C LEU A 64 -15.66 -10.41 4.23
N GLY A 65 -16.65 -10.87 3.45
CA GLY A 65 -17.97 -10.26 3.36
C GLY A 65 -18.02 -8.96 2.56
N CYS A 66 -16.99 -8.66 1.78
CA CYS A 66 -16.93 -7.47 0.94
C CYS A 66 -17.70 -7.63 -0.38
N ARG A 67 -17.86 -6.52 -1.10
CA ARG A 67 -18.30 -6.45 -2.50
C ARG A 67 -17.09 -6.11 -3.39
N PRO A 68 -16.28 -7.12 -3.79
CA PRO A 68 -15.05 -6.90 -4.54
C PRO A 68 -15.34 -6.57 -6.01
N SER A 69 -14.52 -5.70 -6.58
CA SER A 69 -14.48 -5.36 -8.00
C SER A 69 -13.03 -5.13 -8.43
N VAL A 70 -12.75 -5.20 -9.72
CA VAL A 70 -11.37 -5.04 -10.24
C VAL A 70 -11.37 -3.95 -11.30
N LEU A 71 -10.45 -2.99 -11.17
CA LEU A 71 -10.14 -2.02 -12.20
C LEU A 71 -8.99 -2.55 -13.07
N THR A 72 -9.23 -2.64 -14.37
CA THR A 72 -8.23 -3.06 -15.36
C THR A 72 -7.92 -1.93 -16.34
N PHE A 73 -6.65 -1.83 -16.74
CA PHE A 73 -6.16 -0.89 -17.75
C PHE A 73 -5.68 -1.59 -19.02
N PHE A 74 -5.37 -2.89 -18.94
CA PHE A 74 -4.89 -3.68 -20.10
C PHE A 74 -6.01 -4.47 -20.79
N LYS A 75 -7.26 -4.28 -20.34
CA LYS A 75 -8.50 -4.78 -20.98
C LYS A 75 -9.42 -3.58 -21.22
N ARG A 76 -10.69 -3.83 -21.54
CA ARG A 76 -11.67 -2.73 -21.66
C ARG A 76 -11.82 -2.05 -20.30
N THR A 77 -11.35 -0.81 -20.21
CA THR A 77 -11.40 0.01 -18.99
C THR A 77 -12.78 0.65 -18.83
N PRO A 78 -13.38 0.61 -17.63
CA PRO A 78 -14.63 1.33 -17.35
C PRO A 78 -14.38 2.84 -17.26
N ASP A 79 -15.45 3.63 -17.12
CA ASP A 79 -15.30 5.04 -16.71
C ASP A 79 -14.65 5.11 -15.34
N LEU A 80 -13.43 5.65 -15.30
CA LEU A 80 -12.57 5.62 -14.11
C LEU A 80 -13.19 6.38 -12.94
N ARG A 81 -13.78 7.56 -13.23
CA ARG A 81 -14.35 8.41 -12.19
C ARG A 81 -15.54 7.72 -11.52
N SER A 82 -16.50 7.26 -12.32
CA SER A 82 -17.67 6.53 -11.80
C SER A 82 -17.26 5.27 -11.04
N PHE A 83 -16.24 4.54 -11.53
CA PHE A 83 -15.78 3.32 -10.88
C PHE A 83 -15.11 3.60 -9.53
N LEU A 84 -14.09 4.48 -9.50
CA LEU A 84 -13.26 4.72 -8.31
C LEU A 84 -14.01 5.46 -7.21
N LEU A 85 -14.81 6.50 -7.56
CA LEU A 85 -15.55 7.27 -6.56
C LEU A 85 -16.78 6.53 -5.98
N HIS A 86 -17.11 5.36 -6.54
CA HIS A 86 -18.17 4.50 -6.02
C HIS A 86 -17.69 3.41 -5.05
N GLN A 87 -16.43 3.44 -4.67
CA GLN A 87 -15.83 2.47 -3.74
C GLN A 87 -15.82 2.97 -2.30
N ASP A 88 -15.62 2.04 -1.37
CA ASP A 88 -15.35 2.34 0.04
C ASP A 88 -13.85 2.13 0.35
N VAL A 89 -13.20 1.23 -0.41
CA VAL A 89 -11.75 0.97 -0.37
C VAL A 89 -11.21 0.86 -1.79
N ILE A 90 -10.03 1.43 -2.04
CA ILE A 90 -9.21 1.19 -3.23
C ILE A 90 -7.93 0.49 -2.77
N TYR A 91 -7.77 -0.78 -3.14
CA TYR A 91 -6.63 -1.62 -2.78
C TYR A 91 -5.71 -1.83 -3.97
N VAL A 92 -4.46 -1.38 -3.87
CA VAL A 92 -3.47 -1.43 -4.95
C VAL A 92 -2.53 -2.62 -4.76
N GLY A 93 -2.39 -3.43 -5.78
CA GLY A 93 -1.50 -4.59 -5.79
C GLY A 93 -0.02 -4.23 -5.90
N GLY A 94 0.82 -5.21 -5.58
CA GLY A 94 2.28 -5.15 -5.78
C GLY A 94 2.70 -5.41 -7.24
N GLY A 95 3.98 -5.16 -7.54
CA GLY A 95 4.60 -5.36 -8.84
C GLY A 95 5.53 -4.21 -9.24
N ASN A 96 5.54 -3.82 -10.50
CA ASN A 96 6.40 -2.76 -11.02
C ASN A 96 5.80 -1.36 -10.78
N THR A 97 6.37 -0.62 -9.84
CA THR A 97 5.89 0.72 -9.45
C THR A 97 5.98 1.72 -10.59
N LYS A 98 7.06 1.66 -11.39
CA LYS A 98 7.27 2.59 -12.52
C LYS A 98 6.19 2.43 -13.58
N THR A 99 5.87 1.19 -13.94
CA THR A 99 4.81 0.89 -14.92
C THR A 99 3.43 1.32 -14.40
N LEU A 100 3.12 1.02 -13.14
CA LEU A 100 1.89 1.45 -12.49
C LEU A 100 1.70 2.96 -12.60
N LEU A 101 2.70 3.74 -12.21
CA LEU A 101 2.63 5.21 -12.22
C LEU A 101 2.52 5.77 -13.64
N ALA A 102 3.21 5.18 -14.62
CA ALA A 102 3.14 5.59 -16.02
C ALA A 102 1.72 5.39 -16.58
N VAL A 103 1.13 4.20 -16.37
CA VAL A 103 -0.24 3.89 -16.79
C VAL A 103 -1.24 4.86 -16.13
N TRP A 104 -1.16 5.06 -14.82
CA TRP A 104 -2.11 5.91 -14.12
C TRP A 104 -2.03 7.39 -14.52
N ARG A 105 -0.82 7.90 -14.81
CA ARG A 105 -0.62 9.27 -15.29
C ARG A 105 -1.21 9.44 -16.70
N ASP A 106 -0.96 8.49 -17.59
CA ASP A 106 -1.47 8.51 -18.96
C ASP A 106 -3.01 8.45 -19.01
N TRP A 107 -3.62 7.67 -18.13
CA TRP A 107 -5.08 7.53 -18.04
C TRP A 107 -5.77 8.63 -17.21
N GLY A 108 -5.06 9.58 -16.62
CA GLY A 108 -5.63 10.61 -15.75
C GLY A 108 -6.25 10.05 -14.46
N ALA A 109 -5.80 8.87 -14.01
CA ALA A 109 -6.31 8.24 -12.79
C ALA A 109 -5.83 8.93 -11.51
N VAL A 110 -4.71 9.66 -11.57
CA VAL A 110 -4.06 10.27 -10.39
C VAL A 110 -4.98 11.28 -9.71
N GLU A 111 -5.59 12.18 -10.49
CA GLU A 111 -6.50 13.21 -9.99
C GLU A 111 -7.75 12.60 -9.37
N ILE A 112 -8.26 11.52 -9.97
CA ILE A 112 -9.45 10.81 -9.46
C ILE A 112 -9.13 10.08 -8.15
N LEU A 113 -7.94 9.48 -8.04
CA LEU A 113 -7.48 8.84 -6.80
C LEU A 113 -7.27 9.85 -5.67
N ARG A 114 -6.77 11.05 -6.00
CA ARG A 114 -6.66 12.15 -5.03
C ARG A 114 -8.03 12.58 -4.54
N GLU A 115 -8.98 12.78 -5.44
CA GLU A 115 -10.36 13.09 -5.09
C GLU A 115 -11.01 12.00 -4.23
N ALA A 116 -10.81 10.72 -4.58
CA ALA A 116 -11.28 9.58 -3.79
C ALA A 116 -10.74 9.64 -2.35
N TRP A 117 -9.43 9.89 -2.19
CA TRP A 117 -8.80 10.05 -0.89
C TRP A 117 -9.36 11.24 -0.10
N GLU A 118 -9.50 12.40 -0.76
CA GLU A 118 -10.03 13.62 -0.14
C GLU A 118 -11.50 13.48 0.27
N SER A 119 -12.26 12.66 -0.45
CA SER A 119 -13.66 12.34 -0.10
C SER A 119 -13.80 11.28 1.00
N GLY A 120 -12.67 10.70 1.49
CA GLY A 120 -12.65 9.75 2.60
C GLY A 120 -12.73 8.28 2.19
N ILE A 121 -12.60 7.95 0.90
CA ILE A 121 -12.40 6.58 0.45
C ILE A 121 -11.04 6.11 0.99
N VAL A 122 -11.01 4.92 1.60
CA VAL A 122 -9.78 4.36 2.16
C VAL A 122 -8.87 3.90 1.03
N LEU A 123 -7.66 4.45 0.96
CA LEU A 123 -6.64 3.94 0.04
C LEU A 123 -5.76 2.94 0.78
N ALA A 124 -5.47 1.81 0.15
CA ALA A 124 -4.55 0.83 0.68
C ALA A 124 -3.67 0.27 -0.45
N GLY A 125 -2.54 -0.31 -0.10
CA GLY A 125 -1.74 -0.99 -1.10
C GLY A 125 -0.50 -1.65 -0.54
N VAL A 126 -0.06 -2.70 -1.24
CA VAL A 126 1.06 -3.53 -0.84
C VAL A 126 2.25 -3.34 -1.81
N SER A 127 3.47 -3.24 -1.27
CA SER A 127 4.71 -3.14 -2.08
C SER A 127 4.67 -1.93 -3.03
N ALA A 128 4.61 -2.12 -4.34
CA ALA A 128 4.42 -1.06 -5.32
C ALA A 128 3.18 -0.21 -5.01
N GLY A 129 2.10 -0.83 -4.54
CA GLY A 129 0.88 -0.15 -4.10
C GLY A 129 1.04 0.61 -2.78
N ALA A 130 2.07 0.34 -1.97
CA ALA A 130 2.44 1.17 -0.85
C ALA A 130 3.28 2.37 -1.30
N ILE A 131 4.31 2.11 -2.13
CA ILE A 131 5.22 3.14 -2.65
C ILE A 131 4.46 4.25 -3.36
N CYS A 132 3.48 3.92 -4.20
CA CYS A 132 2.83 4.86 -5.10
C CYS A 132 2.23 6.09 -4.40
N TRP A 133 1.86 6.00 -3.14
CA TRP A 133 1.23 7.09 -2.40
C TRP A 133 2.20 8.18 -1.91
N PHE A 134 3.48 7.86 -1.76
CA PHE A 134 4.48 8.77 -1.22
C PHE A 134 5.06 9.72 -2.29
N GLU A 135 5.79 10.74 -1.83
CA GLU A 135 6.58 11.58 -2.72
C GLU A 135 7.65 10.75 -3.42
N GLN A 136 8.29 9.82 -2.69
CA GLN A 136 9.33 8.94 -3.20
C GLN A 136 9.19 7.52 -2.65
N GLY A 137 9.86 6.57 -3.29
CA GLY A 137 10.02 5.23 -2.72
C GLY A 137 11.19 4.47 -3.31
N LEU A 138 11.67 3.48 -2.58
CA LEU A 138 12.72 2.58 -3.02
C LEU A 138 12.12 1.41 -3.78
N THR A 139 12.46 1.27 -5.05
CA THR A 139 11.89 0.26 -5.95
C THR A 139 12.94 -0.47 -6.77
N ASP A 140 12.66 -1.73 -7.10
CA ASP A 140 13.38 -2.60 -8.03
C ASP A 140 12.81 -2.54 -9.47
N SER A 141 11.95 -1.59 -9.77
CA SER A 141 11.31 -1.43 -11.09
C SER A 141 12.29 -1.17 -12.25
N PHE A 142 13.57 -1.04 -11.97
CA PHE A 142 14.64 -0.76 -12.95
C PHE A 142 15.57 -1.95 -13.11
N PHE A 143 16.14 -2.13 -14.30
CA PHE A 143 17.09 -3.20 -14.59
C PHE A 143 18.33 -3.21 -13.65
N ALA A 144 18.80 -2.06 -13.23
CA ALA A 144 20.04 -1.92 -12.45
C ALA A 144 19.81 -1.82 -10.92
N GLY A 145 18.94 -2.66 -10.36
CA GLY A 145 18.74 -2.76 -8.92
C GLY A 145 17.85 -1.69 -8.31
N LEU A 146 17.91 -1.55 -6.98
CA LEU A 146 17.07 -0.67 -6.20
C LEU A 146 17.43 0.81 -6.41
N ARG A 147 16.42 1.62 -6.75
CA ARG A 147 16.57 3.06 -7.00
C ARG A 147 15.40 3.86 -6.41
N PRO A 148 15.60 5.14 -6.09
CA PRO A 148 14.51 6.06 -5.82
C PRO A 148 13.60 6.23 -7.04
N LEU A 149 12.31 6.38 -6.79
CA LEU A 149 11.29 6.71 -7.79
C LEU A 149 10.29 7.68 -7.16
N ASP A 150 9.95 8.74 -7.89
CA ASP A 150 8.93 9.69 -7.48
C ASP A 150 7.54 9.05 -7.62
N GLY A 151 6.76 9.07 -6.54
CA GLY A 151 5.40 8.57 -6.49
C GLY A 151 4.34 9.63 -6.82
N LEU A 152 3.20 9.56 -6.14
CA LEU A 152 2.06 10.48 -6.35
C LEU A 152 2.07 11.68 -5.39
N GLY A 153 2.88 11.65 -4.33
CA GLY A 153 2.99 12.73 -3.36
C GLY A 153 1.70 12.97 -2.55
N PHE A 154 0.93 11.92 -2.26
CA PHE A 154 -0.20 12.02 -1.32
C PHE A 154 0.31 12.01 0.12
N LEU A 155 1.39 11.31 0.37
CA LEU A 155 2.11 11.26 1.64
C LEU A 155 3.51 11.86 1.47
N PRO A 156 3.98 12.68 2.41
CA PRO A 156 5.32 13.24 2.36
C PRO A 156 6.39 12.17 2.61
N GLY A 157 7.59 12.44 2.10
CA GLY A 157 8.76 11.61 2.29
C GLY A 157 8.75 10.35 1.45
N SER A 158 9.38 9.28 1.94
CA SER A 158 9.61 8.08 1.15
C SER A 158 9.13 6.80 1.83
N CYS A 159 8.94 5.75 1.01
CA CYS A 159 8.53 4.41 1.46
C CYS A 159 9.51 3.34 0.95
N CYS A 160 9.93 2.45 1.87
CA CYS A 160 10.72 1.27 1.55
C CYS A 160 9.96 0.01 2.04
N PRO A 161 9.21 -0.70 1.19
CA PRO A 161 8.59 -1.98 1.53
C PRO A 161 9.62 -3.12 1.55
N HIS A 162 9.21 -4.33 1.99
CA HIS A 162 10.04 -5.54 2.05
C HIS A 162 11.37 -5.36 2.79
N TYR A 163 11.37 -4.56 3.85
CA TYR A 163 12.58 -4.09 4.51
C TYR A 163 13.41 -5.19 5.16
N ASP A 164 12.77 -6.29 5.56
CA ASP A 164 13.38 -7.52 6.07
C ASP A 164 13.42 -8.66 5.05
N GLY A 165 12.47 -8.66 4.11
CA GLY A 165 12.27 -9.77 3.17
C GLY A 165 13.24 -9.78 1.99
N GLU A 166 13.82 -8.64 1.64
CA GLU A 166 14.78 -8.50 0.54
C GLU A 166 16.11 -7.93 1.05
N VAL A 167 17.16 -8.74 1.01
CA VAL A 167 18.48 -8.48 1.64
C VAL A 167 19.05 -7.11 1.27
N GLU A 168 18.86 -6.67 0.03
CA GLU A 168 19.43 -5.41 -0.47
C GLU A 168 18.61 -4.16 -0.10
N ARG A 169 17.37 -4.32 0.41
CA ARG A 169 16.49 -3.17 0.70
C ARG A 169 17.06 -2.27 1.77
N ARG A 170 17.37 -2.82 2.93
CA ARG A 170 17.86 -2.05 4.07
C ARG A 170 19.19 -1.35 3.79
N PRO A 171 20.25 -2.02 3.29
CA PRO A 171 21.51 -1.36 2.99
C PRO A 171 21.38 -0.30 1.88
N SER A 172 20.58 -0.56 0.84
CA SER A 172 20.34 0.41 -0.22
C SER A 172 19.61 1.65 0.28
N TYR A 173 18.58 1.48 1.11
CA TYR A 173 17.83 2.61 1.65
C TYR A 173 18.71 3.48 2.56
N HIS A 174 19.53 2.87 3.43
CA HIS A 174 20.52 3.58 4.26
C HIS A 174 21.52 4.36 3.41
N ARG A 175 22.09 3.73 2.39
CA ARG A 175 23.05 4.38 1.49
C ARG A 175 22.45 5.60 0.79
N LEU A 176 21.25 5.46 0.26
CA LEU A 176 20.56 6.54 -0.47
C LEU A 176 20.14 7.69 0.45
N LEU A 177 19.68 7.38 1.67
CA LEU A 177 19.37 8.38 2.68
C LEU A 177 20.62 9.16 3.10
N ALA A 178 21.73 8.46 3.39
CA ALA A 178 22.99 9.10 3.77
C ALA A 178 23.54 10.00 2.66
N ALA A 179 23.35 9.61 1.39
CA ALA A 179 23.74 10.39 0.22
C ALA A 179 22.78 11.56 -0.10
N GLY A 180 21.61 11.65 0.56
CA GLY A 180 20.58 12.63 0.23
C GLY A 180 19.87 12.39 -1.11
N GLU A 181 19.97 11.16 -1.64
CA GLU A 181 19.35 10.75 -2.91
C GLU A 181 17.89 10.32 -2.76
N ILE A 182 17.44 10.08 -1.53
CA ILE A 182 16.03 9.80 -1.19
C ILE A 182 15.66 10.55 0.08
N ALA A 183 14.43 11.00 0.18
CA ALA A 183 13.92 11.71 1.34
C ALA A 183 13.79 10.79 2.58
N ALA A 184 13.80 11.39 3.78
CA ALA A 184 13.40 10.71 5.01
C ALA A 184 12.02 10.05 4.84
N GLY A 185 11.78 8.93 5.53
CA GLY A 185 10.51 8.24 5.35
C GLY A 185 10.33 7.02 6.23
N VAL A 186 9.51 6.09 5.78
CA VAL A 186 9.16 4.87 6.48
C VAL A 186 9.70 3.63 5.77
N ALA A 187 10.20 2.67 6.54
CA ALA A 187 10.51 1.34 6.07
C ALA A 187 9.56 0.33 6.71
N LEU A 188 9.02 -0.57 5.90
CA LEU A 188 7.99 -1.51 6.30
C LEU A 188 8.47 -2.94 6.04
N GLU A 189 8.58 -3.74 7.08
CA GLU A 189 8.84 -5.18 6.96
C GLU A 189 7.63 -5.90 6.36
N ASP A 190 7.83 -7.12 5.86
CA ASP A 190 6.73 -7.97 5.43
C ASP A 190 5.73 -8.20 6.58
N TRP A 191 4.45 -8.23 6.27
CA TRP A 191 3.34 -8.35 7.23
C TRP A 191 3.14 -7.15 8.16
N THR A 192 3.71 -6.02 7.79
CA THR A 192 3.56 -4.76 8.54
C THR A 192 2.91 -3.71 7.66
N ALA A 193 2.07 -2.88 8.26
CA ALA A 193 1.47 -1.74 7.58
C ALA A 193 1.54 -0.47 8.45
N ALA A 194 1.79 0.66 7.79
CA ALA A 194 1.64 1.99 8.39
C ALA A 194 0.31 2.60 7.91
N HIS A 195 -0.55 2.91 8.87
CA HIS A 195 -1.82 3.59 8.64
C HIS A 195 -1.65 5.08 8.87
N PHE A 196 -1.95 5.87 7.84
CA PHE A 196 -1.90 7.32 7.86
C PHE A 196 -3.32 7.90 7.96
N LYS A 197 -3.50 8.91 8.81
CA LYS A 197 -4.66 9.80 8.82
C LYS A 197 -4.23 11.20 8.40
N GLY A 198 -4.83 11.75 7.35
CA GLY A 198 -4.20 12.85 6.63
C GLY A 198 -2.84 12.41 6.12
N THR A 199 -1.78 13.10 6.53
CA THR A 199 -0.39 12.79 6.16
C THR A 199 0.45 12.25 7.32
N GLU A 200 -0.14 12.08 8.52
CA GLU A 200 0.56 11.65 9.72
C GLU A 200 0.39 10.16 9.98
N VAL A 201 1.45 9.49 10.45
CA VAL A 201 1.37 8.10 10.91
C VAL A 201 0.46 8.03 12.12
N HIS A 202 -0.71 7.44 11.94
CA HIS A 202 -1.68 7.24 13.01
C HIS A 202 -1.39 5.98 13.82
N ARG A 203 -1.01 4.89 13.12
CA ARG A 203 -0.78 3.58 13.74
C ARG A 203 0.11 2.71 12.84
N VAL A 204 0.91 1.86 13.45
CA VAL A 204 1.58 0.74 12.79
C VAL A 204 0.92 -0.53 13.26
N ILE A 205 0.62 -1.45 12.34
CA ILE A 205 0.02 -2.75 12.63
C ILE A 205 0.85 -3.86 12.01
N THR A 206 0.86 -5.01 12.64
CA THR A 206 1.59 -6.18 12.14
C THR A 206 0.71 -7.44 12.21
N ALA A 207 0.75 -8.27 11.17
CA ALA A 207 0.07 -9.56 11.13
C ALA A 207 1.04 -10.75 11.33
N LYS A 208 2.30 -10.45 11.66
CA LYS A 208 3.34 -11.44 12.02
C LYS A 208 4.08 -10.97 13.26
N ARG A 209 4.21 -11.85 14.26
CA ARG A 209 4.93 -11.52 15.50
C ARG A 209 6.39 -11.16 15.21
N GLY A 210 6.85 -10.04 15.77
CA GLY A 210 8.20 -9.54 15.62
C GLY A 210 8.44 -8.67 14.40
N ALA A 211 7.54 -8.64 13.41
CA ALA A 211 7.64 -7.74 12.26
C ALA A 211 7.45 -6.27 12.69
N ARG A 212 8.15 -5.35 12.03
CA ARG A 212 8.27 -3.95 12.46
C ARG A 212 8.17 -2.97 11.29
N ALA A 213 7.86 -1.73 11.63
CA ALA A 213 8.09 -0.57 10.79
C ALA A 213 9.11 0.35 11.44
N TYR A 214 9.79 1.14 10.63
CA TYR A 214 10.82 2.07 11.07
C TYR A 214 10.62 3.44 10.45
N GLY A 215 10.90 4.50 11.20
CA GLY A 215 11.14 5.83 10.67
C GLY A 215 12.62 6.03 10.42
N LEU A 216 13.00 6.50 9.24
CA LEU A 216 14.40 6.73 8.87
C LEU A 216 14.63 8.16 8.40
N ARG A 217 15.76 8.72 8.82
CA ARG A 217 16.23 10.04 8.35
C ARG A 217 17.74 10.11 8.33
N ALA A 218 18.26 10.93 7.44
CA ALA A 218 19.68 11.30 7.47
C ALA A 218 19.94 12.31 8.60
N VAL A 219 21.04 12.10 9.34
CA VAL A 219 21.51 12.98 10.40
C VAL A 219 23.04 13.08 10.30
N TYR A 220 23.56 14.23 9.89
CA TYR A 220 25.00 14.49 9.75
C TYR A 220 25.78 13.38 8.98
N GLY A 221 25.25 12.94 7.83
CA GLY A 221 25.87 11.92 6.97
C GLY A 221 25.72 10.47 7.46
N SER A 222 25.05 10.26 8.59
CA SER A 222 24.60 8.94 9.08
C SER A 222 23.10 8.77 8.95
N VAL A 223 22.60 7.57 9.13
CA VAL A 223 21.16 7.29 9.11
C VAL A 223 20.69 6.98 10.52
N GLN A 224 19.73 7.75 11.00
CA GLN A 224 18.98 7.41 12.20
C GLN A 224 17.79 6.55 11.79
N GLU A 225 17.71 5.35 12.34
CA GLU A 225 16.62 4.40 12.18
C GLU A 225 15.97 4.17 13.54
N VAL A 226 14.67 4.41 13.63
CA VAL A 226 13.88 4.28 14.86
C VAL A 226 12.71 3.35 14.61
N ALA A 227 12.60 2.27 15.37
CA ALA A 227 11.44 1.40 15.30
C ALA A 227 10.17 2.15 15.75
N LEU A 228 9.13 2.07 14.94
CA LEU A 228 7.84 2.65 15.26
C LEU A 228 7.03 1.68 16.13
N PRO A 229 6.31 2.16 17.15
CA PRO A 229 5.43 1.30 17.95
C PRO A 229 4.39 0.62 17.08
N GLY A 230 4.34 -0.71 17.11
CA GLY A 230 3.41 -1.52 16.30
C GLY A 230 2.47 -2.35 17.19
N GLU A 231 1.23 -2.48 16.74
CA GLU A 231 0.20 -3.33 17.34
C GLU A 231 0.13 -4.66 16.56
N PHE A 232 0.26 -5.77 17.26
CA PHE A 232 0.10 -7.08 16.65
C PHE A 232 -1.38 -7.43 16.51
N LEU A 233 -1.80 -7.77 15.29
CA LEU A 233 -3.15 -8.26 15.01
C LEU A 233 -3.19 -9.77 15.29
N GLU A 234 -3.90 -10.16 16.34
CA GLU A 234 -4.13 -11.59 16.61
C GLU A 234 -5.02 -12.21 15.55
N ARG A 235 -4.66 -13.41 15.09
CA ARG A 235 -5.51 -14.15 14.15
C ARG A 235 -6.88 -14.43 14.79
N THR A 236 -7.91 -13.86 14.21
CA THR A 236 -9.28 -14.15 14.59
C THR A 236 -9.77 -15.33 13.75
N PRO A 237 -10.20 -16.45 14.36
CA PRO A 237 -10.82 -17.53 13.61
C PRO A 237 -11.94 -16.98 12.73
N MET A 238 -11.97 -17.38 11.46
CA MET A 238 -13.11 -17.05 10.63
C MET A 238 -14.32 -17.82 11.13
N PRO A 239 -15.52 -17.23 11.20
CA PRO A 239 -16.70 -18.02 11.49
C PRO A 239 -16.81 -19.15 10.49
N ASN A 240 -16.98 -20.38 10.99
CA ASN A 240 -17.16 -21.57 10.16
C ASN A 240 -18.31 -21.30 9.19
N SER A 241 -18.00 -21.37 7.89
CA SER A 241 -18.98 -21.32 6.80
C SER A 241 -19.82 -22.58 6.77
#